data_0b74ed522a648c70ba676822a435f8f6
#
_entry.id   0b74ed522a648c70ba676822a435f8f6
#
_cell.length_a   1.000
_cell.length_b   1.000
_cell.length_c   1.000
_cell.angle_alpha   90.00
_cell.angle_beta   90.00
_cell.angle_gamma   90.00
#
_symmetry.space_group_name_H-M   'P 1'
#
loop_
_entity.id
_entity.type
_entity.pdbx_description
1 polymer ?
#
loop_
_entity_poly.entity_id
_entity_poly.type
_entity_poly.pdbx_seq_one_letter_code
_entity_poly.pdbx_strand_id
1 'polypeptide(L)'
;MQRIPVPYPATGRFSALVNDYLSGDASLREHYVHAPDLNGLRAAAEQRRFAPASRAALVATLRQQYQGVELHEAVQTNLAALEADSTLTVTTGHQLCLFTGPLYVPFKLLNAIRLANTLTAQLGRKVVPVFWMATEDHDRYEIDHAWLGDQKVQWPGSAGGPVGRMPLTGIKAVIDEAVAVLGAGEAARE
;
A
#
# COMPACT_ATOMS: atom_id res chain seq x y z
N MET A 1 -24.73 7.75 -6.42
CA MET A 1 -24.21 6.44 -6.82
C MET A 1 -24.70 5.40 -5.80
N GLN A 2 -25.43 4.38 -6.26
CA GLN A 2 -25.96 3.33 -5.37
C GLN A 2 -24.84 2.31 -5.10
N ARG A 3 -24.60 1.98 -3.82
CA ARG A 3 -23.63 0.94 -3.42
C ARG A 3 -24.38 -0.37 -3.21
N ILE A 4 -23.94 -1.41 -3.90
CA ILE A 4 -24.48 -2.77 -3.73
C ILE A 4 -23.33 -3.61 -3.15
N PRO A 5 -23.37 -3.99 -1.87
CA PRO A 5 -22.36 -4.88 -1.29
C PRO A 5 -22.55 -6.30 -1.85
N VAL A 6 -21.45 -6.90 -2.29
CA VAL A 6 -21.42 -8.30 -2.70
C VAL A 6 -20.59 -9.06 -1.66
N PRO A 7 -21.16 -10.05 -0.96
CA PRO A 7 -20.40 -10.86 0.00
C PRO A 7 -19.26 -11.62 -0.67
N TYR A 8 -18.12 -11.72 -0.02
CA TYR A 8 -16.93 -12.40 -0.55
C TYR A 8 -17.23 -13.82 -1.06
N PRO A 9 -17.95 -14.69 -0.30
CA PRO A 9 -18.28 -16.03 -0.77
C PRO A 9 -19.10 -16.05 -2.08
N ALA A 10 -19.99 -15.06 -2.27
CA ALA A 10 -20.83 -14.99 -3.47
C ALA A 10 -20.04 -14.66 -4.74
N THR A 11 -18.82 -14.15 -4.62
CA THR A 11 -17.96 -13.83 -5.77
C THR A 11 -17.31 -15.06 -6.38
N GLY A 12 -17.16 -16.16 -5.64
CA GLY A 12 -16.39 -17.35 -6.03
C GLY A 12 -14.89 -17.09 -6.29
N ARG A 13 -14.36 -15.93 -5.89
CA ARG A 13 -12.99 -15.48 -6.18
C ARG A 13 -12.01 -15.73 -5.05
N PHE A 14 -12.49 -16.03 -3.86
CA PHE A 14 -11.68 -16.15 -2.65
C PHE A 14 -11.63 -17.59 -2.15
N SER A 15 -10.49 -18.01 -1.59
CA SER A 15 -10.36 -19.32 -0.97
C SER A 15 -11.24 -19.46 0.27
N ALA A 16 -11.49 -20.71 0.70
CA ALA A 16 -12.19 -20.99 1.95
C ALA A 16 -11.50 -20.30 3.12
N LEU A 17 -10.16 -20.37 3.20
CA LEU A 17 -9.38 -19.73 4.26
C LEU A 17 -9.67 -18.22 4.40
N VAL A 18 -9.75 -17.50 3.28
CA VAL A 18 -10.06 -16.05 3.30
C VAL A 18 -11.49 -15.82 3.80
N ASN A 19 -12.45 -16.61 3.31
CA ASN A 19 -13.84 -16.49 3.72
C ASN A 19 -14.02 -16.80 5.20
N ASP A 20 -13.38 -17.86 5.69
CA ASP A 20 -13.43 -18.29 7.10
C ASP A 20 -12.78 -17.26 8.01
N TYR A 21 -11.62 -16.70 7.61
CA TYR A 21 -10.97 -15.62 8.35
C TYR A 21 -11.85 -14.37 8.48
N LEU A 22 -12.46 -13.93 7.37
CA LEU A 22 -13.31 -12.73 7.36
C LEU A 22 -14.65 -12.95 8.10
N SER A 23 -15.17 -14.18 8.12
CA SER A 23 -16.36 -14.53 8.91
C SER A 23 -16.07 -14.74 10.40
N GLY A 24 -14.79 -14.86 10.77
CA GLY A 24 -14.37 -15.13 12.14
C GLY A 24 -14.62 -16.58 12.57
N ASP A 25 -14.47 -17.54 11.64
CA ASP A 25 -14.66 -18.95 11.91
C ASP A 25 -13.81 -19.43 13.08
N ALA A 26 -14.42 -20.27 13.92
CA ALA A 26 -13.78 -20.74 15.16
C ALA A 26 -12.54 -21.59 14.91
N SER A 27 -12.48 -22.31 13.78
CA SER A 27 -11.32 -23.14 13.40
C SER A 27 -10.04 -22.36 13.19
N LEU A 28 -10.13 -21.04 12.91
CA LEU A 28 -8.97 -20.18 12.67
C LEU A 28 -8.53 -19.39 13.90
N ARG A 29 -9.24 -19.49 15.02
CA ARG A 29 -8.97 -18.68 16.23
C ARG A 29 -7.56 -18.85 16.81
N GLU A 30 -6.97 -20.00 16.64
CA GLU A 30 -5.59 -20.27 17.11
C GLU A 30 -4.51 -19.63 16.25
N HIS A 31 -4.86 -19.14 15.04
CA HIS A 31 -3.91 -18.62 14.06
C HIS A 31 -3.81 -17.08 14.06
N TYR A 32 -4.67 -16.38 14.79
CA TYR A 32 -4.59 -14.92 14.93
C TYR A 32 -5.03 -14.45 16.32
N VAL A 33 -4.42 -13.36 16.78
CA VAL A 33 -4.67 -12.81 18.13
C VAL A 33 -5.88 -11.89 18.14
N HIS A 34 -6.05 -11.07 17.10
CA HIS A 34 -7.09 -10.05 17.01
C HIS A 34 -7.95 -10.27 15.77
N ALA A 35 -9.28 -10.10 15.92
CA ALA A 35 -10.20 -10.17 14.80
C ALA A 35 -9.89 -9.09 13.74
N PRO A 36 -10.16 -9.34 12.43
CA PRO A 36 -9.94 -8.37 11.36
C PRO A 36 -11.05 -7.30 11.29
N ASP A 37 -11.39 -6.72 12.43
CA ASP A 37 -12.38 -5.67 12.59
C ASP A 37 -11.85 -4.51 13.45
N LEU A 38 -12.65 -3.45 13.60
CA LEU A 38 -12.25 -2.27 14.37
C LEU A 38 -12.03 -2.55 15.85
N ASN A 39 -12.73 -3.53 16.43
CA ASN A 39 -12.52 -3.91 17.84
C ASN A 39 -11.20 -4.65 18.01
N GLY A 40 -10.89 -5.58 17.11
CA GLY A 40 -9.61 -6.27 17.08
C GLY A 40 -8.43 -5.33 16.86
N LEU A 41 -8.58 -4.35 15.96
CA LEU A 41 -7.55 -3.32 15.74
C LEU A 41 -7.37 -2.42 16.98
N ARG A 42 -8.43 -2.10 17.71
CA ARG A 42 -8.34 -1.37 18.98
C ARG A 42 -7.57 -2.17 20.03
N ALA A 43 -7.91 -3.44 20.20
CA ALA A 43 -7.22 -4.33 21.12
C ALA A 43 -5.72 -4.48 20.75
N ALA A 44 -5.42 -4.61 19.47
CA ALA A 44 -4.04 -4.63 18.96
C ALA A 44 -3.29 -3.33 19.30
N ALA A 45 -3.94 -2.18 19.14
CA ALA A 45 -3.37 -0.86 19.44
C ALA A 45 -3.03 -0.69 20.93
N GLU A 46 -3.86 -1.22 21.83
CA GLU A 46 -3.64 -1.19 23.28
C GLU A 46 -2.44 -2.07 23.71
N GLN A 47 -2.27 -3.19 23.03
CA GLN A 47 -1.21 -4.15 23.34
C GLN A 47 0.11 -3.81 22.63
N ARG A 48 0.08 -3.00 21.56
CA ARG A 48 1.28 -2.69 20.79
C ARG A 48 2.31 -1.94 21.62
N ARG A 49 3.53 -2.51 21.64
CA ARG A 49 4.72 -1.87 22.23
C ARG A 49 5.77 -1.72 21.13
N PHE A 50 6.39 -0.57 21.11
CA PHE A 50 7.49 -0.28 20.18
C PHE A 50 8.55 0.52 20.95
N ALA A 51 9.77 -0.01 21.01
CA ALA A 51 10.82 0.56 21.84
C ALA A 51 11.18 1.98 21.38
N PRO A 52 11.33 2.97 22.29
CA PRO A 52 11.66 4.35 21.92
C PRO A 52 12.92 4.48 21.05
N ALA A 53 13.98 3.69 21.37
CA ALA A 53 15.21 3.69 20.57
C ALA A 53 14.97 3.21 19.12
N SER A 54 14.13 2.18 18.92
CA SER A 54 13.77 1.69 17.58
C SER A 54 12.94 2.73 16.84
N ARG A 55 12.08 3.47 17.53
CA ARG A 55 11.30 4.56 16.96
C ARG A 55 12.19 5.70 16.48
N ALA A 56 13.13 6.14 17.32
CA ALA A 56 14.09 7.17 16.96
C ALA A 56 14.91 6.77 15.71
N ALA A 57 15.40 5.53 15.67
CA ALA A 57 16.12 5.01 14.51
C ALA A 57 15.24 4.98 13.25
N LEU A 58 13.99 4.53 13.36
CA LEU A 58 13.03 4.53 12.25
C LEU A 58 12.82 5.94 11.69
N VAL A 59 12.54 6.91 12.55
CA VAL A 59 12.27 8.29 12.11
C VAL A 59 13.51 8.92 11.49
N ALA A 60 14.70 8.70 12.06
CA ALA A 60 15.96 9.18 11.49
C ALA A 60 16.21 8.61 10.09
N THR A 61 15.98 7.30 9.92
CA THR A 61 16.12 6.62 8.61
C THR A 61 15.12 7.15 7.59
N LEU A 62 13.85 7.33 7.96
CA LEU A 62 12.84 7.88 7.06
C LEU A 62 13.19 9.31 6.64
N ARG A 63 13.63 10.15 7.56
CA ARG A 63 14.10 11.51 7.24
C ARG A 63 15.28 11.51 6.28
N GLN A 64 16.20 10.57 6.45
CA GLN A 64 17.34 10.41 5.53
C GLN A 64 16.86 9.97 4.13
N GLN A 65 15.92 9.05 4.04
CA GLN A 65 15.37 8.59 2.76
C GLN A 65 14.65 9.70 1.98
N TYR A 66 14.08 10.66 2.68
CA TYR A 66 13.39 11.80 2.07
C TYR A 66 14.30 13.03 1.82
N GLN A 67 15.60 12.94 2.09
CA GLN A 67 16.52 14.07 1.80
C GLN A 67 16.53 14.39 0.31
N GLY A 68 16.35 15.67 -0.01
CA GLY A 68 16.32 16.16 -1.39
C GLY A 68 15.01 15.91 -2.14
N VAL A 69 13.99 15.34 -1.47
CA VAL A 69 12.66 15.17 -2.03
C VAL A 69 11.73 16.27 -1.51
N GLU A 70 11.03 16.95 -2.40
CA GLU A 70 9.97 17.87 -2.03
C GLU A 70 8.79 17.08 -1.46
N LEU A 71 8.44 17.32 -0.21
CA LEU A 71 7.42 16.57 0.50
C LEU A 71 6.11 17.35 0.56
N HIS A 72 5.03 16.70 0.21
CA HIS A 72 3.69 17.19 0.49
C HIS A 72 3.49 17.38 2.00
N GLU A 73 2.76 18.42 2.41
CA GLU A 73 2.50 18.78 3.82
C GLU A 73 2.01 17.58 4.67
N ALA A 74 1.13 16.74 4.11
CA ALA A 74 0.62 15.56 4.81
C ALA A 74 1.74 14.55 5.15
N VAL A 75 2.77 14.40 4.31
CA VAL A 75 3.92 13.53 4.58
C VAL A 75 4.79 14.13 5.67
N GLN A 76 5.06 15.43 5.63
CA GLN A 76 5.82 16.13 6.67
C GLN A 76 5.15 16.00 8.04
N THR A 77 3.82 16.25 8.10
CA THR A 77 3.01 16.08 9.30
C THR A 77 3.06 14.65 9.84
N ASN A 78 2.97 13.65 8.98
CA ASN A 78 3.02 12.26 9.38
C ASN A 78 4.41 11.83 9.87
N LEU A 79 5.49 12.31 9.23
CA LEU A 79 6.86 12.08 9.70
C LEU A 79 7.10 12.67 11.09
N ALA A 80 6.64 13.90 11.32
CA ALA A 80 6.71 14.53 12.62
C ALA A 80 5.90 13.76 13.68
N ALA A 81 4.71 13.32 13.32
CA ALA A 81 3.85 12.53 14.23
C ALA A 81 4.48 11.19 14.65
N LEU A 82 5.31 10.58 13.81
CA LEU A 82 5.99 9.31 14.13
C LEU A 82 7.00 9.44 15.28
N GLU A 83 7.41 10.64 15.67
CA GLU A 83 8.32 10.84 16.81
C GLU A 83 7.65 10.52 18.16
N ALA A 84 6.33 10.69 18.25
CA ALA A 84 5.62 10.46 19.50
C ALA A 84 5.42 8.95 19.76
N ASP A 85 5.73 8.49 20.95
CA ASP A 85 5.60 7.08 21.35
C ASP A 85 4.16 6.56 21.26
N SER A 86 3.19 7.45 21.39
CA SER A 86 1.77 7.12 21.26
C SER A 86 1.32 6.89 19.82
N THR A 87 2.11 7.28 18.82
CA THR A 87 1.72 7.15 17.40
C THR A 87 1.78 5.70 16.94
N LEU A 88 0.73 5.30 16.24
CA LEU A 88 0.58 3.99 15.62
C LEU A 88 0.70 4.11 14.09
N THR A 89 0.79 2.98 13.40
CA THR A 89 0.82 2.92 11.94
C THR A 89 -0.18 1.90 11.39
N VAL A 90 -0.74 2.21 10.21
CA VAL A 90 -1.39 1.24 9.33
C VAL A 90 -0.51 1.11 8.11
N THR A 91 0.01 -0.08 7.87
CA THR A 91 0.97 -0.33 6.80
C THR A 91 0.33 -1.18 5.70
N THR A 92 0.51 -0.78 4.48
CA THR A 92 0.29 -1.60 3.28
C THR A 92 1.52 -1.55 2.39
N GLY A 93 1.69 -2.52 1.51
CA GLY A 93 2.87 -2.58 0.65
C GLY A 93 2.57 -3.19 -0.71
N HIS A 94 3.43 -2.83 -1.66
CA HIS A 94 3.50 -3.42 -2.99
C HIS A 94 4.87 -3.13 -3.61
N GLN A 95 5.24 -3.89 -4.63
CA GLN A 95 6.41 -3.59 -5.46
C GLN A 95 6.19 -2.31 -6.30
N LEU A 96 7.28 -1.83 -6.92
CA LEU A 96 7.29 -0.63 -7.77
C LEU A 96 6.67 -0.94 -9.13
N CYS A 97 5.35 -0.82 -9.25
CA CYS A 97 4.64 -1.09 -10.51
C CYS A 97 4.69 0.10 -11.47
N LEU A 98 4.74 -0.17 -12.77
CA LEU A 98 4.53 0.83 -13.80
C LEU A 98 3.12 1.46 -13.66
N PHE A 99 3.03 2.78 -13.86
CA PHE A 99 1.76 3.53 -13.95
C PHE A 99 0.76 3.20 -12.83
N THR A 100 1.24 3.14 -11.57
CA THR A 100 0.46 2.76 -10.38
C THR A 100 0.07 1.28 -10.28
N GLY A 101 0.39 0.48 -11.28
CA GLY A 101 0.11 -0.96 -11.27
C GLY A 101 -1.37 -1.33 -11.41
N PRO A 102 -1.72 -2.54 -11.05
CA PRO A 102 -3.09 -3.00 -11.09
C PRO A 102 -3.99 -2.21 -10.13
N LEU A 103 -5.27 -2.06 -10.49
CA LEU A 103 -6.24 -1.22 -9.78
C LEU A 103 -6.30 -1.47 -8.26
N TYR A 104 -6.02 -2.67 -7.80
CA TYR A 104 -6.02 -2.97 -6.36
C TYR A 104 -4.93 -2.21 -5.58
N VAL A 105 -3.82 -1.77 -6.22
CA VAL A 105 -2.75 -1.01 -5.55
C VAL A 105 -3.25 0.35 -5.07
N PRO A 106 -3.86 1.22 -5.92
CA PRO A 106 -4.50 2.44 -5.44
C PRO A 106 -5.55 2.18 -4.35
N PHE A 107 -6.36 1.12 -4.48
CA PHE A 107 -7.34 0.77 -3.45
C PHE A 107 -6.68 0.39 -2.12
N LYS A 108 -5.55 -0.34 -2.12
CA LYS A 108 -4.77 -0.63 -0.91
C LYS A 108 -4.30 0.65 -0.23
N LEU A 109 -3.75 1.60 -1.01
CA LEU A 109 -3.27 2.90 -0.50
C LEU A 109 -4.42 3.71 0.12
N LEU A 110 -5.50 3.90 -0.63
CA LEU A 110 -6.67 4.65 -0.16
C LEU A 110 -7.31 4.01 1.07
N ASN A 111 -7.35 2.68 1.12
CA ASN A 111 -7.87 1.96 2.29
C ASN A 111 -6.97 2.14 3.51
N ALA A 112 -5.65 2.10 3.36
CA ALA A 112 -4.72 2.34 4.47
C ALA A 112 -4.87 3.77 5.02
N ILE A 113 -5.01 4.78 4.15
CA ILE A 113 -5.26 6.17 4.53
C ILE A 113 -6.59 6.30 5.27
N ARG A 114 -7.66 5.74 4.72
CA ARG A 114 -8.99 5.78 5.33
C ARG A 114 -9.00 5.09 6.70
N LEU A 115 -8.39 3.92 6.79
CA LEU A 115 -8.31 3.16 8.04
C LEU A 115 -7.52 3.92 9.10
N ALA A 116 -6.37 4.50 8.74
CA ALA A 116 -5.55 5.31 9.64
C ALA A 116 -6.35 6.52 10.19
N ASN A 117 -7.10 7.21 9.33
CA ASN A 117 -7.95 8.33 9.75
C ASN A 117 -9.10 7.87 10.67
N THR A 118 -9.75 6.75 10.34
CA THR A 118 -10.81 6.17 11.18
C THR A 118 -10.28 5.77 12.56
N LEU A 119 -9.14 5.11 12.61
CA LEU A 119 -8.50 4.70 13.87
C LEU A 119 -8.01 5.90 14.67
N THR A 120 -7.47 6.94 14.02
CA THR A 120 -7.09 8.20 14.71
C THR A 120 -8.28 8.79 15.44
N ALA A 121 -9.43 8.88 14.79
CA ALA A 121 -10.65 9.41 15.40
C ALA A 121 -11.18 8.54 16.54
N GLN A 122 -11.14 7.20 16.37
CA GLN A 122 -11.70 6.28 17.36
C GLN A 122 -10.82 6.04 18.58
N LEU A 123 -9.48 6.10 18.40
CA LEU A 123 -8.54 5.82 19.47
C LEU A 123 -8.10 7.08 20.22
N GLY A 124 -8.38 8.28 19.68
CA GLY A 124 -7.83 9.54 20.21
C GLY A 124 -6.29 9.60 20.16
N ARG A 125 -5.67 8.76 19.31
CA ARG A 125 -4.22 8.64 19.10
C ARG A 125 -3.91 8.77 17.63
N LYS A 126 -2.83 9.45 17.29
CA LYS A 126 -2.43 9.56 15.88
C LYS A 126 -2.08 8.19 15.31
N VAL A 127 -2.67 7.90 14.14
CA VAL A 127 -2.35 6.72 13.32
C VAL A 127 -1.87 7.21 11.97
N VAL A 128 -0.68 6.80 11.57
CA VAL A 128 -0.02 7.22 10.33
C VAL A 128 -0.16 6.11 9.28
N PRO A 129 -0.68 6.41 8.07
CA PRO A 129 -0.63 5.45 6.97
C PRO A 129 0.80 5.35 6.44
N VAL A 130 1.26 4.13 6.21
CA VAL A 130 2.60 3.84 5.69
C VAL A 130 2.48 2.96 4.45
N PHE A 131 3.15 3.34 3.39
CA PHE A 131 3.32 2.50 2.21
C PHE A 131 4.74 1.91 2.19
N TRP A 132 4.82 0.60 2.20
CA TRP A 132 6.06 -0.13 2.03
C TRP A 132 6.30 -0.39 0.54
N MET A 133 7.27 0.31 -0.03
CA MET A 133 7.73 0.03 -1.39
C MET A 133 8.69 -1.14 -1.34
N ALA A 134 8.23 -2.32 -1.71
CA ALA A 134 9.03 -3.55 -1.68
C ALA A 134 10.13 -3.55 -2.77
N THR A 135 11.09 -2.63 -2.64
CA THR A 135 12.19 -2.44 -3.59
C THR A 135 13.19 -3.57 -3.57
N GLU A 136 13.22 -4.35 -2.50
CA GLU A 136 14.05 -5.54 -2.31
C GLU A 136 13.50 -6.78 -3.01
N ASP A 137 12.22 -6.78 -3.37
CA ASP A 137 11.57 -7.88 -4.05
C ASP A 137 12.07 -8.03 -5.49
N HIS A 138 11.90 -9.19 -6.08
CA HIS A 138 12.48 -9.57 -7.36
C HIS A 138 11.46 -10.06 -8.38
N ASP A 139 10.17 -9.94 -8.10
CA ASP A 139 9.12 -10.34 -9.05
C ASP A 139 8.89 -9.27 -10.10
N ARG A 140 9.73 -9.33 -11.15
CA ARG A 140 9.62 -8.43 -12.27
C ARG A 140 8.26 -8.50 -12.97
N TYR A 141 7.66 -9.70 -13.05
CA TYR A 141 6.38 -9.88 -13.76
C TYR A 141 5.22 -9.12 -13.10
N GLU A 142 5.32 -8.79 -11.82
CA GLU A 142 4.34 -7.92 -11.16
C GLU A 142 4.45 -6.46 -11.57
N ILE A 143 5.65 -6.01 -11.96
CA ILE A 143 5.94 -4.57 -12.10
C ILE A 143 6.13 -4.10 -13.53
N ASP A 144 6.43 -5.02 -14.47
CA ASP A 144 6.94 -4.68 -15.80
C ASP A 144 5.86 -4.28 -16.81
N HIS A 145 4.60 -4.28 -16.42
CA HIS A 145 3.53 -3.97 -17.33
C HIS A 145 2.34 -3.26 -16.65
N ALA A 146 1.53 -2.64 -17.49
CA ALA A 146 0.22 -2.11 -17.11
C ALA A 146 -0.79 -2.34 -18.24
N TRP A 147 -2.05 -2.41 -17.86
CA TRP A 147 -3.16 -2.45 -18.79
C TRP A 147 -3.82 -1.07 -18.87
N LEU A 148 -3.80 -0.45 -20.04
CA LEU A 148 -4.44 0.81 -20.33
C LEU A 148 -5.66 0.53 -21.21
N GLY A 149 -6.82 0.38 -20.59
CA GLY A 149 -7.99 -0.17 -21.25
C GLY A 149 -7.78 -1.65 -21.57
N ASP A 150 -7.82 -2.00 -22.84
CA ASP A 150 -7.59 -3.35 -23.38
C ASP A 150 -6.15 -3.56 -23.92
N GLN A 151 -5.33 -2.54 -23.88
CA GLN A 151 -3.95 -2.60 -24.36
C GLN A 151 -2.96 -2.85 -23.21
N LYS A 152 -2.08 -3.85 -23.39
CA LYS A 152 -0.98 -4.12 -22.49
C LYS A 152 0.24 -3.33 -22.93
N VAL A 153 0.70 -2.41 -22.09
CA VAL A 153 1.99 -1.73 -22.23
C VAL A 153 2.99 -2.46 -21.36
N GLN A 154 4.13 -2.87 -21.91
CA GLN A 154 5.10 -3.70 -21.19
C GLN A 154 6.53 -3.15 -21.34
N TRP A 155 7.21 -3.01 -20.21
CA TRP A 155 8.62 -2.64 -20.15
C TRP A 155 9.51 -3.83 -20.49
N PRO A 156 10.17 -3.83 -21.67
CA PRO A 156 11.04 -4.91 -22.08
C PRO A 156 12.31 -4.95 -21.23
N GLY A 157 12.88 -6.12 -21.02
CA GLY A 157 14.15 -6.30 -20.35
C GLY A 157 14.22 -7.63 -19.60
N SER A 158 15.43 -8.03 -19.27
CA SER A 158 15.73 -9.32 -18.64
C SER A 158 16.53 -9.15 -17.34
N ALA A 159 16.60 -7.96 -16.77
CA ALA A 159 17.34 -7.75 -15.54
C ALA A 159 16.71 -8.52 -14.39
N GLY A 160 17.51 -9.28 -13.66
CA GLY A 160 17.13 -9.97 -12.43
C GLY A 160 17.59 -9.20 -11.20
N GLY A 161 17.20 -9.71 -10.03
CA GLY A 161 17.53 -9.13 -8.74
C GLY A 161 16.48 -8.13 -8.22
N PRO A 162 16.78 -7.39 -7.16
CA PRO A 162 15.84 -6.48 -6.54
C PRO A 162 15.30 -5.43 -7.51
N VAL A 163 13.98 -5.29 -7.59
CA VAL A 163 13.33 -4.40 -8.56
C VAL A 163 13.74 -2.93 -8.40
N GLY A 164 14.01 -2.49 -7.16
CA GLY A 164 14.49 -1.13 -6.87
C GLY A 164 15.93 -0.85 -7.35
N ARG A 165 16.66 -1.85 -7.84
CA ARG A 165 18.01 -1.72 -8.39
C ARG A 165 18.09 -1.97 -9.89
N MET A 166 16.97 -2.28 -10.53
CA MET A 166 16.92 -2.51 -11.97
C MET A 166 17.20 -1.21 -12.73
N PRO A 167 18.06 -1.24 -13.76
CA PRO A 167 18.27 -0.07 -14.61
C PRO A 167 17.03 0.22 -15.44
N LEU A 168 16.66 1.49 -15.57
CA LEU A 168 15.47 1.94 -16.31
C LEU A 168 15.70 1.96 -17.84
N THR A 169 16.53 1.09 -18.35
CA THR A 169 16.81 0.98 -19.80
C THR A 169 15.50 0.70 -20.56
N GLY A 170 15.21 1.51 -21.55
CA GLY A 170 14.01 1.38 -22.38
C GLY A 170 12.72 1.94 -21.78
N ILE A 171 12.73 2.42 -20.54
CA ILE A 171 11.51 2.93 -19.88
C ILE A 171 10.86 4.11 -20.62
N LYS A 172 11.67 4.95 -21.27
CA LYS A 172 11.15 6.08 -22.05
C LYS A 172 10.21 5.63 -23.18
N ALA A 173 10.58 4.58 -23.92
CA ALA A 173 9.75 4.06 -24.98
C ALA A 173 8.40 3.55 -24.47
N VAL A 174 8.38 2.95 -23.29
CA VAL A 174 7.16 2.48 -22.61
C VAL A 174 6.26 3.64 -22.17
N ILE A 175 6.87 4.72 -21.69
CA ILE A 175 6.13 5.95 -21.36
C ILE A 175 5.52 6.55 -22.62
N ASP A 176 6.30 6.66 -23.72
CA ASP A 176 5.83 7.20 -24.99
C ASP A 176 4.68 6.36 -25.57
N GLU A 177 4.76 5.02 -25.44
CA GLU A 177 3.68 4.10 -25.82
C GLU A 177 2.43 4.32 -24.95
N ALA A 178 2.58 4.42 -23.63
CA ALA A 178 1.46 4.69 -22.74
C ALA A 178 0.76 6.02 -23.05
N VAL A 179 1.52 7.07 -23.34
CA VAL A 179 0.99 8.37 -23.75
C VAL A 179 0.22 8.25 -25.07
N ALA A 180 0.73 7.48 -26.04
CA ALA A 180 0.04 7.25 -27.30
C ALA A 180 -1.29 6.51 -27.13
N VAL A 181 -1.34 5.52 -26.22
CA VAL A 181 -2.56 4.76 -25.89
C VAL A 181 -3.60 5.65 -25.19
N LEU A 182 -3.19 6.48 -24.26
CA LEU A 182 -4.09 7.37 -23.51
C LEU A 182 -4.62 8.52 -24.39
N GLY A 183 -3.87 8.91 -25.43
CA GLY A 183 -4.24 9.98 -26.34
C GLY A 183 -4.09 11.38 -25.75
N ALA A 184 -4.68 12.38 -26.43
CA ALA A 184 -4.55 13.79 -26.07
C ALA A 184 -5.79 14.36 -25.34
N GLY A 185 -6.68 13.53 -24.83
CA GLY A 185 -7.87 13.95 -24.08
C GLY A 185 -7.53 14.69 -22.78
N GLU A 186 -8.48 15.46 -22.25
CA GLU A 186 -8.32 16.21 -21.00
C GLU A 186 -7.93 15.26 -19.83
N ALA A 187 -8.62 14.13 -19.69
CA ALA A 187 -8.33 13.11 -18.69
C ALA A 187 -6.97 12.38 -18.85
N ALA A 188 -6.30 12.56 -19.98
CA ALA A 188 -4.97 12.00 -20.22
C ALA A 188 -3.84 12.99 -19.89
N ARG A 189 -4.19 14.26 -19.62
CA ARG A 189 -3.25 15.33 -19.27
C ARG A 189 -3.15 15.60 -17.77
N GLU A 190 -4.15 15.18 -17.01
CA GLU A 190 -4.19 15.18 -15.55
C GLU A 190 -3.49 13.92 -14.96
#